data_d5744370c5b9f577d422487e893c8d94
#
_entry.id   d5744370c5b9f577d422487e893c8d94
#
_cell.length_a   1.000
_cell.length_b   1.000
_cell.length_c   1.000
_cell.angle_alpha   90.00
_cell.angle_beta   90.00
_cell.angle_gamma   90.00
#
_symmetry.space_group_name_H-M   'P 1'
#
loop_
_entity.id
_entity.type
_entity.pdbx_description
1 polymer ?
#
loop_
_entity_poly.entity_id
_entity_poly.type
_entity_poly.pdbx_seq_one_letter_code
_entity_poly.pdbx_strand_id
1 'polypeptide(L)'
;MLTERRQEEIVRLVYERESITVTELKEILNASESTIRRDITVLDKAGRLTKVFGGAIALHTSQMVNKELSMVQKQDLQTEEKQAIARYAASLIEPDDCVFLDAGTTTGWMIEYIRETSAVYVTNAMSHAKRLADKGFRVMMIGGEAKSSTDAIVGAEAVLNLQKYHFSKGFFGANGVERMSGFTTPDANEAMVKQVAVKNTQLEHRYFLTTASKFGEVYAVTFSGFEGGAIITEAKTSELLPKSIRIINVNEQ
;
A
#
# COMPACT_ATOMS: atom_id res chain seq x y z
N MET A 1 0.72 35.81 0.96
CA MET A 1 0.19 34.45 0.69
C MET A 1 -1.12 34.28 1.48
N LEU A 2 -2.18 33.71 0.88
CA LEU A 2 -3.43 33.41 1.56
C LEU A 2 -3.21 32.42 2.69
N THR A 3 -3.98 32.52 3.78
CA THR A 3 -3.78 31.70 4.98
C THR A 3 -3.86 30.20 4.70
N GLU A 4 -4.87 29.75 3.97
CA GLU A 4 -5.06 28.33 3.61
C GLU A 4 -3.85 27.80 2.82
N ARG A 5 -3.42 28.50 1.79
CA ARG A 5 -2.27 28.09 0.99
C ARG A 5 -0.96 28.07 1.79
N ARG A 6 -0.82 28.94 2.79
CA ARG A 6 0.33 28.93 3.69
C ARG A 6 0.29 27.73 4.64
N GLN A 7 -0.88 27.40 5.17
CA GLN A 7 -1.08 26.25 6.03
C GLN A 7 -0.82 24.93 5.29
N GLU A 8 -1.27 24.80 4.05
CA GLU A 8 -0.94 23.65 3.20
C GLU A 8 0.57 23.51 2.98
N GLU A 9 1.23 24.62 2.72
CA GLU A 9 2.68 24.63 2.51
C GLU A 9 3.45 24.30 3.81
N ILE A 10 2.97 24.75 4.98
CA ILE A 10 3.53 24.33 6.29
C ILE A 10 3.42 22.82 6.46
N VAL A 11 2.24 22.24 6.22
CA VAL A 11 2.04 20.78 6.32
C VAL A 11 3.00 20.07 5.36
N ARG A 12 3.06 20.49 4.10
CA ARG A 12 3.97 19.92 3.10
C ARG A 12 5.42 19.90 3.58
N LEU A 13 5.91 21.03 4.08
CA LEU A 13 7.29 21.18 4.56
C LEU A 13 7.57 20.34 5.81
N VAL A 14 6.61 20.26 6.75
CA VAL A 14 6.71 19.43 7.93
C VAL A 14 6.83 17.95 7.54
N TYR A 15 5.99 17.47 6.62
CA TYR A 15 6.04 16.08 6.17
C TYR A 15 7.24 15.76 5.26
N GLU A 16 7.77 16.74 4.53
CA GLU A 16 8.96 16.56 3.69
C GLU A 16 10.25 16.45 4.51
N ARG A 17 10.33 17.17 5.65
CA ARG A 17 11.52 17.27 6.50
C ARG A 17 11.42 16.55 7.82
N GLU A 18 10.31 15.85 8.09
CA GLU A 18 9.98 15.18 9.35
C GLU A 18 9.76 16.15 10.54
N SER A 19 10.56 17.19 10.60
CA SER A 19 10.50 18.28 11.57
C SER A 19 10.97 19.57 10.94
N ILE A 20 10.39 20.70 11.37
CA ILE A 20 10.80 22.01 10.90
C ILE A 20 10.64 23.04 12.02
N THR A 21 11.58 23.93 12.14
CA THR A 21 11.53 24.99 13.13
C THR A 21 10.68 26.18 12.67
N VAL A 22 10.17 26.96 13.63
CA VAL A 22 9.46 28.22 13.33
C VAL A 22 10.36 29.19 12.56
N THR A 23 11.67 29.20 12.84
CA THR A 23 12.63 30.06 12.16
C THR A 23 12.76 29.68 10.68
N GLU A 24 12.91 28.42 10.35
CA GLU A 24 12.99 27.94 8.98
C GLU A 24 11.68 28.22 8.21
N LEU A 25 10.51 27.95 8.83
CA LEU A 25 9.22 28.25 8.22
C LEU A 25 9.03 29.74 7.95
N LYS A 26 9.46 30.60 8.87
CA LYS A 26 9.45 32.06 8.70
C LYS A 26 10.25 32.49 7.47
N GLU A 27 11.45 31.95 7.30
CA GLU A 27 12.33 32.26 6.18
C GLU A 27 11.78 31.76 4.85
N ILE A 28 11.35 30.47 4.80
CA ILE A 28 10.85 29.84 3.57
C ILE A 28 9.53 30.50 3.10
N LEU A 29 8.62 30.78 4.04
CA LEU A 29 7.29 31.28 3.71
C LEU A 29 7.19 32.83 3.73
N ASN A 30 8.28 33.51 4.07
CA ASN A 30 8.36 34.97 4.22
C ASN A 30 7.17 35.51 5.06
N ALA A 31 6.96 34.92 6.24
CA ALA A 31 5.87 35.26 7.15
C ALA A 31 6.43 35.61 8.54
N SER A 32 5.66 36.38 9.35
CA SER A 32 6.09 36.69 10.70
C SER A 32 6.08 35.46 11.61
N GLU A 33 6.96 35.42 12.61
CA GLU A 33 7.02 34.34 13.59
C GLU A 33 5.67 34.10 14.30
N SER A 34 4.97 35.19 14.63
CA SER A 34 3.64 35.11 15.26
C SER A 34 2.60 34.46 14.34
N THR A 35 2.68 34.72 13.02
CA THR A 35 1.82 34.10 12.01
C THR A 35 2.09 32.62 11.93
N ILE A 36 3.35 32.21 11.82
CA ILE A 36 3.76 30.80 11.75
C ILE A 36 3.33 30.04 13.02
N ARG A 37 3.57 30.60 14.21
CA ARG A 37 3.14 29.98 15.49
C ARG A 37 1.64 29.79 15.58
N ARG A 38 0.86 30.75 15.04
CA ARG A 38 -0.60 30.65 14.99
C ARG A 38 -1.05 29.57 14.03
N ASP A 39 -0.48 29.53 12.83
CA ASP A 39 -0.78 28.50 11.82
C ASP A 39 -0.45 27.09 12.34
N ILE A 40 0.72 26.89 12.92
CA ILE A 40 1.12 25.61 13.56
C ILE A 40 0.08 25.23 14.63
N THR A 41 -0.37 26.17 15.45
CA THR A 41 -1.37 25.89 16.50
C THR A 41 -2.74 25.51 15.92
N VAL A 42 -3.15 26.11 14.82
CA VAL A 42 -4.39 25.74 14.11
C VAL A 42 -4.27 24.34 13.50
N LEU A 43 -3.14 24.06 12.85
CA LEU A 43 -2.88 22.77 12.22
C LEU A 43 -2.74 21.62 13.23
N ASP A 44 -2.12 21.88 14.38
CA ASP A 44 -2.02 20.95 15.50
C ASP A 44 -3.41 20.60 16.06
N LYS A 45 -4.26 21.61 16.30
CA LYS A 45 -5.66 21.39 16.72
C LYS A 45 -6.51 20.67 15.68
N ALA A 46 -6.20 20.87 14.40
CA ALA A 46 -6.84 20.17 13.30
C ALA A 46 -6.30 18.76 13.07
N GLY A 47 -5.32 18.30 13.87
CA GLY A 47 -4.69 17.00 13.74
C GLY A 47 -3.89 16.83 12.45
N ARG A 48 -3.33 17.90 11.89
CA ARG A 48 -2.56 17.87 10.64
C ARG A 48 -1.03 17.83 10.85
N LEU A 49 -0.55 18.12 12.04
CA LEU A 49 0.83 18.05 12.49
C LEU A 49 0.87 18.04 14.02
N THR A 50 2.03 17.79 14.63
CA THR A 50 2.22 17.94 16.07
C THR A 50 3.09 19.17 16.35
N LYS A 51 2.55 20.11 17.14
CA LYS A 51 3.31 21.26 17.62
C LYS A 51 4.29 20.84 18.71
N VAL A 52 5.54 21.25 18.55
CA VAL A 52 6.61 21.05 19.56
C VAL A 52 7.22 22.40 19.97
N PHE A 53 8.09 22.37 21.01
CA PHE A 53 8.81 23.57 21.40
C PHE A 53 9.72 24.03 20.25
N GLY A 54 9.45 25.23 19.73
CA GLY A 54 10.23 25.83 18.66
C GLY A 54 9.87 25.45 17.23
N GLY A 55 8.87 24.58 17.00
CA GLY A 55 8.55 24.14 15.65
C GLY A 55 7.34 23.22 15.55
N ALA A 56 7.34 22.40 14.51
CA ALA A 56 6.36 21.36 14.28
C ALA A 56 7.04 20.08 13.78
N ILE A 57 6.44 18.93 14.09
CA ILE A 57 6.83 17.62 13.59
C ILE A 57 5.65 16.99 12.83
N ALA A 58 5.97 16.13 11.88
CA ALA A 58 4.96 15.33 11.19
C ALA A 58 4.17 14.49 12.20
N LEU A 59 2.88 14.37 11.97
CA LEU A 59 2.07 13.43 12.73
C LEU A 59 2.47 12.01 12.33
N HIS A 60 3.23 11.36 13.18
CA HIS A 60 3.41 9.93 13.13
C HIS A 60 2.23 9.28 13.88
N THR A 61 1.05 9.35 13.30
CA THR A 61 -0.08 8.53 13.76
C THR A 61 0.04 7.11 13.19
N SER A 62 1.23 6.53 13.31
CA SER A 62 1.38 5.11 13.09
C SER A 62 0.77 4.39 14.30
N GLN A 63 -0.48 3.98 14.17
CA GLN A 63 -1.08 3.07 15.13
C GLN A 63 -0.52 1.68 14.87
N MET A 64 0.30 1.17 15.80
CA MET A 64 0.67 -0.23 15.75
C MET A 64 -0.58 -1.09 15.97
N VAL A 65 -1.00 -1.78 14.92
CA VAL A 65 -2.15 -2.68 14.97
C VAL A 65 -1.67 -4.10 15.27
N ASN A 66 -1.99 -4.60 16.45
CA ASN A 66 -1.55 -5.94 16.90
C ASN A 66 -2.53 -7.06 16.53
N LYS A 67 -3.68 -6.75 15.93
CA LYS A 67 -4.71 -7.76 15.63
C LYS A 67 -4.87 -7.95 14.13
N GLU A 68 -4.53 -9.14 13.66
CA GLU A 68 -4.84 -9.57 12.30
C GLU A 68 -6.32 -9.97 12.19
N LEU A 69 -7.02 -9.38 11.21
CA LEU A 69 -8.35 -9.83 10.82
C LEU A 69 -8.21 -11.03 9.87
N SER A 70 -9.06 -12.06 10.07
CA SER A 70 -9.13 -13.19 9.14
C SER A 70 -9.63 -12.78 7.76
N MET A 71 -9.41 -13.62 6.74
CA MET A 71 -9.92 -13.39 5.38
C MET A 71 -11.44 -13.18 5.37
N VAL A 72 -12.18 -13.98 6.14
CA VAL A 72 -13.65 -13.86 6.25
C VAL A 72 -14.04 -12.47 6.78
N GLN A 73 -13.40 -12.00 7.84
CA GLN A 73 -13.67 -10.66 8.39
C GLN A 73 -13.28 -9.53 7.42
N LYS A 74 -12.22 -9.71 6.63
CA LYS A 74 -11.77 -8.72 5.64
C LYS A 74 -12.64 -8.70 4.39
N GLN A 75 -13.33 -9.80 4.06
CA GLN A 75 -14.07 -9.96 2.81
C GLN A 75 -15.25 -9.00 2.71
N ASP A 76 -15.97 -8.81 3.81
CA ASP A 76 -17.17 -7.97 3.89
C ASP A 76 -16.88 -6.48 4.13
N LEU A 77 -15.61 -6.16 4.45
CA LEU A 77 -15.20 -4.77 4.69
C LEU A 77 -14.81 -4.08 3.36
N GLN A 78 -15.36 -2.89 3.14
CA GLN A 78 -14.99 -2.02 2.00
C GLN A 78 -15.07 -2.74 0.64
N THR A 79 -16.16 -3.44 0.39
CA THR A 79 -16.33 -4.30 -0.79
C THR A 79 -16.35 -3.49 -2.07
N GLU A 80 -17.04 -2.33 -2.11
CA GLU A 80 -17.14 -1.47 -3.29
C GLU A 80 -15.77 -0.88 -3.67
N GLU A 81 -15.04 -0.40 -2.69
CA GLU A 81 -13.70 0.16 -2.87
C GLU A 81 -12.73 -0.91 -3.40
N LYS A 82 -12.74 -2.10 -2.80
CA LYS A 82 -11.91 -3.22 -3.26
C LYS A 82 -12.24 -3.66 -4.68
N GLN A 83 -13.52 -3.69 -5.03
CA GLN A 83 -13.95 -4.02 -6.39
C GLN A 83 -13.52 -2.98 -7.41
N ALA A 84 -13.59 -1.69 -7.08
CA ALA A 84 -13.10 -0.62 -7.95
C ALA A 84 -11.58 -0.75 -8.20
N ILE A 85 -10.80 -0.93 -7.13
CA ILE A 85 -9.35 -1.16 -7.19
C ILE A 85 -9.04 -2.40 -8.02
N ALA A 86 -9.72 -3.52 -7.74
CA ALA A 86 -9.52 -4.81 -8.40
C ALA A 86 -9.84 -4.76 -9.91
N ARG A 87 -10.90 -4.06 -10.28
CA ARG A 87 -11.30 -3.86 -11.70
C ARG A 87 -10.22 -3.12 -12.47
N TYR A 88 -9.72 -2.02 -11.91
CA TYR A 88 -8.64 -1.27 -12.54
C TYR A 88 -7.35 -2.10 -12.60
N ALA A 89 -6.97 -2.76 -11.51
CA ALA A 89 -5.78 -3.59 -11.46
C ALA A 89 -5.83 -4.73 -12.51
N ALA A 90 -6.98 -5.38 -12.66
CA ALA A 90 -7.17 -6.44 -13.67
C ALA A 90 -7.02 -5.93 -15.11
N SER A 91 -7.39 -4.67 -15.38
CA SER A 91 -7.25 -4.06 -16.72
C SER A 91 -5.80 -3.79 -17.13
N LEU A 92 -4.86 -3.85 -16.18
CA LEU A 92 -3.42 -3.67 -16.45
C LEU A 92 -2.73 -4.95 -16.96
N ILE A 93 -3.42 -6.09 -16.91
CA ILE A 93 -2.86 -7.37 -17.36
C ILE A 93 -2.91 -7.42 -18.89
N GLU A 94 -1.77 -7.75 -19.50
CA GLU A 94 -1.56 -7.80 -20.94
C GLU A 94 -1.34 -9.24 -21.42
N PRO A 95 -1.47 -9.50 -22.73
CA PRO A 95 -1.16 -10.80 -23.31
C PRO A 95 0.24 -11.29 -22.94
N ASP A 96 0.35 -12.60 -22.68
CA ASP A 96 1.60 -13.30 -22.37
C ASP A 96 2.31 -12.86 -21.07
N ASP A 97 1.63 -12.07 -20.21
CA ASP A 97 2.14 -11.72 -18.89
C ASP A 97 2.38 -12.95 -18.00
N CYS A 98 3.43 -12.89 -17.18
CA CYS A 98 3.59 -13.75 -16.01
C CYS A 98 3.23 -12.93 -14.77
N VAL A 99 2.03 -13.17 -14.22
CA VAL A 99 1.40 -12.34 -13.19
C VAL A 99 1.48 -13.01 -11.83
N PHE A 100 2.00 -12.32 -10.83
CA PHE A 100 1.85 -12.74 -9.44
C PHE A 100 0.61 -12.10 -8.81
N LEU A 101 -0.26 -12.94 -8.21
CA LEU A 101 -1.41 -12.52 -7.41
C LEU A 101 -1.21 -12.95 -5.96
N ASP A 102 -0.98 -12.00 -5.09
CA ASP A 102 -0.80 -12.20 -3.66
C ASP A 102 -2.09 -12.67 -2.96
N ALA A 103 -1.96 -13.39 -1.86
CA ALA A 103 -3.10 -13.76 -1.02
C ALA A 103 -3.70 -12.52 -0.36
N GLY A 104 -4.94 -12.20 -0.68
CA GLY A 104 -5.63 -11.04 -0.14
C GLY A 104 -7.04 -10.88 -0.70
N THR A 105 -7.89 -10.14 0.02
CA THR A 105 -9.28 -9.95 -0.43
C THR A 105 -9.37 -9.06 -1.66
N THR A 106 -8.56 -8.01 -1.76
CA THR A 106 -8.58 -7.11 -2.93
C THR A 106 -8.04 -7.81 -4.18
N THR A 107 -6.93 -8.54 -4.06
CA THR A 107 -6.38 -9.35 -5.15
C THR A 107 -7.34 -10.48 -5.55
N GLY A 108 -8.06 -11.06 -4.59
CA GLY A 108 -9.13 -12.03 -4.85
C GLY A 108 -10.28 -11.47 -5.69
N TRP A 109 -10.64 -10.20 -5.51
CA TRP A 109 -11.65 -9.55 -6.35
C TRP A 109 -11.19 -9.35 -7.79
N MET A 110 -9.89 -9.22 -8.06
CA MET A 110 -9.37 -9.14 -9.43
C MET A 110 -9.81 -10.29 -10.31
N ILE A 111 -9.94 -11.51 -9.75
CA ILE A 111 -10.28 -12.73 -10.48
C ILE A 111 -11.64 -12.61 -11.20
N GLU A 112 -12.55 -11.79 -10.68
CA GLU A 112 -13.85 -11.55 -11.34
C GLU A 112 -13.71 -10.64 -12.57
N TYR A 113 -12.66 -9.84 -12.64
CA TYR A 113 -12.45 -8.84 -13.69
C TYR A 113 -11.36 -9.24 -14.69
N ILE A 114 -10.53 -10.23 -14.39
CA ILE A 114 -9.51 -10.76 -15.31
C ILE A 114 -10.18 -11.28 -16.58
N ARG A 115 -9.60 -10.93 -17.73
CA ARG A 115 -10.06 -11.35 -19.06
C ARG A 115 -8.95 -11.98 -19.90
N GLU A 116 -7.68 -11.71 -19.55
CA GLU A 116 -6.54 -12.16 -20.34
C GLU A 116 -6.28 -13.66 -20.12
N THR A 117 -6.43 -14.44 -21.19
CA THR A 117 -6.34 -15.90 -21.16
C THR A 117 -4.96 -16.44 -21.57
N SER A 118 -4.14 -15.63 -22.24
CA SER A 118 -2.78 -16.04 -22.63
C SER A 118 -1.78 -15.86 -21.49
N ALA A 119 -2.09 -15.03 -20.48
CA ALA A 119 -1.25 -14.81 -19.31
C ALA A 119 -1.15 -16.06 -18.42
N VAL A 120 -0.03 -16.15 -17.70
CA VAL A 120 0.20 -17.18 -16.68
C VAL A 120 0.06 -16.53 -15.30
N TYR A 121 -0.82 -17.07 -14.46
CA TYR A 121 -1.06 -16.57 -13.12
C TYR A 121 -0.33 -17.43 -12.09
N VAL A 122 0.45 -16.81 -11.22
CA VAL A 122 1.11 -17.46 -10.09
C VAL A 122 0.55 -16.87 -8.80
N THR A 123 0.19 -17.70 -7.85
CA THR A 123 -0.39 -17.23 -6.58
C THR A 123 0.04 -18.08 -5.40
N ASN A 124 0.09 -17.43 -4.23
CA ASN A 124 0.23 -18.10 -2.94
C ASN A 124 -1.12 -18.27 -2.21
N ALA A 125 -2.26 -18.00 -2.86
CA ALA A 125 -3.58 -18.16 -2.26
C ALA A 125 -4.29 -19.40 -2.80
N MET A 126 -4.74 -20.29 -1.91
CA MET A 126 -5.41 -21.55 -2.30
C MET A 126 -6.73 -21.27 -3.03
N SER A 127 -7.55 -20.38 -2.50
CA SER A 127 -8.83 -20.01 -3.11
C SER A 127 -8.65 -19.30 -4.46
N HIS A 128 -7.60 -18.46 -4.60
CA HIS A 128 -7.31 -17.79 -5.87
C HIS A 128 -6.93 -18.80 -6.94
N ALA A 129 -6.05 -19.76 -6.62
CA ALA A 129 -5.64 -20.80 -7.54
C ALA A 129 -6.86 -21.61 -8.04
N LYS A 130 -7.73 -22.01 -7.11
CA LYS A 130 -8.96 -22.74 -7.46
C LYS A 130 -9.87 -21.91 -8.38
N ARG A 131 -10.17 -20.66 -8.00
CA ARG A 131 -11.08 -19.78 -8.78
C ARG A 131 -10.54 -19.47 -10.18
N LEU A 132 -9.22 -19.25 -10.32
CA LEU A 132 -8.58 -19.05 -11.61
C LEU A 132 -8.69 -20.31 -12.48
N ALA A 133 -8.40 -21.49 -11.90
CA ALA A 133 -8.51 -22.76 -12.61
C ALA A 133 -9.94 -23.07 -13.05
N ASP A 134 -10.94 -22.83 -12.18
CA ASP A 134 -12.35 -23.01 -12.49
C ASP A 134 -12.83 -22.12 -13.67
N LYS A 135 -12.20 -20.95 -13.84
CA LYS A 135 -12.44 -20.02 -14.96
C LYS A 135 -11.63 -20.37 -16.23
N GLY A 136 -10.80 -21.41 -16.19
CA GLY A 136 -10.00 -21.86 -17.33
C GLY A 136 -8.68 -21.12 -17.55
N PHE A 137 -8.24 -20.30 -16.61
CA PHE A 137 -6.95 -19.62 -16.71
C PHE A 137 -5.80 -20.58 -16.41
N ARG A 138 -4.64 -20.33 -17.04
CA ARG A 138 -3.40 -21.04 -16.70
C ARG A 138 -2.85 -20.52 -15.38
N VAL A 139 -2.96 -21.32 -14.31
CA VAL A 139 -2.55 -20.95 -12.96
C VAL A 139 -1.50 -21.92 -12.40
N MET A 140 -0.55 -21.37 -11.68
CA MET A 140 0.43 -22.08 -10.86
C MET A 140 0.29 -21.64 -9.42
N MET A 141 0.06 -22.59 -8.51
CA MET A 141 0.09 -22.34 -7.07
C MET A 141 1.47 -22.68 -6.53
N ILE A 142 2.07 -21.79 -5.73
CA ILE A 142 3.33 -22.10 -5.07
C ILE A 142 3.14 -23.15 -3.98
N GLY A 143 4.16 -23.99 -3.76
CA GLY A 143 4.20 -24.95 -2.66
C GLY A 143 4.56 -24.28 -1.33
N GLY A 144 4.27 -24.94 -0.22
CA GLY A 144 4.62 -24.47 1.12
C GLY A 144 3.59 -24.87 2.19
N GLU A 145 3.63 -24.22 3.34
CA GLU A 145 2.71 -24.42 4.45
C GLU A 145 1.41 -23.63 4.23
N ALA A 146 0.28 -24.28 4.44
CA ALA A 146 -1.03 -23.64 4.31
C ALA A 146 -1.44 -22.92 5.61
N LYS A 147 -1.56 -21.59 5.58
CA LYS A 147 -2.09 -20.77 6.65
C LYS A 147 -3.58 -20.51 6.43
N SER A 148 -4.42 -21.26 7.14
CA SER A 148 -5.88 -21.24 6.93
C SER A 148 -6.54 -19.89 7.25
N SER A 149 -6.00 -19.13 8.23
CA SER A 149 -6.60 -17.84 8.64
C SER A 149 -6.57 -16.79 7.54
N THR A 150 -5.59 -16.85 6.65
CA THR A 150 -5.39 -15.90 5.55
C THR A 150 -5.44 -16.54 4.17
N ASP A 151 -5.75 -17.86 4.10
CA ASP A 151 -5.82 -18.63 2.85
C ASP A 151 -4.50 -18.60 2.05
N ALA A 152 -3.38 -18.39 2.76
CA ALA A 152 -2.09 -18.17 2.16
C ALA A 152 -1.17 -19.39 2.30
N ILE A 153 -0.37 -19.66 1.27
CA ILE A 153 0.80 -20.54 1.35
C ILE A 153 2.00 -19.69 1.79
N VAL A 154 2.69 -20.17 2.84
CA VAL A 154 3.80 -19.46 3.50
C VAL A 154 4.95 -20.42 3.81
N GLY A 155 6.00 -19.90 4.46
CA GLY A 155 7.14 -20.67 4.93
C GLY A 155 8.30 -20.77 3.94
N ALA A 156 9.36 -21.48 4.35
CA ALA A 156 10.61 -21.55 3.61
C ALA A 156 10.45 -22.17 2.21
N GLU A 157 9.65 -23.20 2.06
CA GLU A 157 9.37 -23.83 0.77
C GLU A 157 8.66 -22.87 -0.20
N ALA A 158 7.74 -22.04 0.29
CA ALA A 158 7.09 -21.02 -0.52
C ALA A 158 8.11 -20.00 -1.04
N VAL A 159 9.02 -19.54 -0.19
CA VAL A 159 10.10 -18.63 -0.55
C VAL A 159 11.03 -19.26 -1.58
N LEU A 160 11.51 -20.49 -1.38
CA LEU A 160 12.37 -21.21 -2.31
C LEU A 160 11.68 -21.46 -3.67
N ASN A 161 10.39 -21.74 -3.64
CA ASN A 161 9.60 -21.93 -4.85
C ASN A 161 9.50 -20.63 -5.66
N LEU A 162 9.20 -19.49 -4.99
CA LEU A 162 9.10 -18.19 -5.63
C LEU A 162 10.40 -17.65 -6.22
N GLN A 163 11.56 -18.00 -5.64
CA GLN A 163 12.86 -17.56 -6.15
C GLN A 163 13.13 -17.95 -7.61
N LYS A 164 12.41 -18.95 -8.13
CA LYS A 164 12.55 -19.45 -9.51
C LYS A 164 11.76 -18.64 -10.54
N TYR A 165 10.85 -17.76 -10.09
CA TYR A 165 9.97 -17.00 -10.96
C TYR A 165 10.49 -15.59 -11.22
N HIS A 166 10.16 -15.08 -12.39
CA HIS A 166 10.31 -13.68 -12.77
C HIS A 166 8.95 -13.19 -13.28
N PHE A 167 8.39 -12.21 -12.60
CA PHE A 167 7.06 -11.71 -12.90
C PHE A 167 7.14 -10.44 -13.75
N SER A 168 6.36 -10.40 -14.84
CA SER A 168 6.18 -9.16 -15.60
C SER A 168 5.33 -8.16 -14.82
N LYS A 169 4.32 -8.66 -14.06
CA LYS A 169 3.47 -7.85 -13.18
C LYS A 169 3.20 -8.57 -11.86
N GLY A 170 3.13 -7.80 -10.79
CA GLY A 170 2.77 -8.32 -9.46
C GLY A 170 1.74 -7.44 -8.77
N PHE A 171 0.72 -8.06 -8.20
CA PHE A 171 -0.35 -7.40 -7.47
C PHE A 171 -0.34 -7.85 -6.01
N PHE A 172 -0.13 -6.89 -5.11
CA PHE A 172 0.14 -7.15 -3.70
C PHE A 172 -0.89 -6.45 -2.80
N GLY A 173 -1.43 -7.17 -1.83
CA GLY A 173 -2.19 -6.57 -0.74
C GLY A 173 -1.27 -6.11 0.39
N ALA A 174 -1.67 -5.04 1.11
CA ALA A 174 -1.03 -4.62 2.34
C ALA A 174 -2.03 -4.52 3.49
N ASN A 175 -1.58 -4.76 4.72
CA ASN A 175 -2.39 -4.52 5.90
C ASN A 175 -2.25 -3.06 6.35
N GLY A 176 -1.05 -2.49 6.24
CA GLY A 176 -0.78 -1.10 6.53
C GLY A 176 0.19 -0.47 5.53
N VAL A 177 0.06 0.83 5.34
CA VAL A 177 0.90 1.66 4.48
C VAL A 177 1.23 2.93 5.22
N GLU A 178 2.52 3.11 5.55
CA GLU A 178 2.97 4.29 6.27
C GLU A 178 4.34 4.75 5.72
N ARG A 179 4.57 6.06 5.73
CA ARG A 179 5.68 6.74 5.06
C ARG A 179 7.07 6.21 5.41
N MET A 180 7.32 5.93 6.70
CA MET A 180 8.62 5.45 7.19
C MET A 180 8.71 3.93 7.13
N SER A 181 7.59 3.27 7.38
CA SER A 181 7.50 1.81 7.50
C SER A 181 7.26 1.11 6.16
N GLY A 182 6.85 1.84 5.12
CA GLY A 182 6.48 1.24 3.84
C GLY A 182 5.19 0.42 3.92
N PHE A 183 5.18 -0.71 3.21
CA PHE A 183 4.07 -1.66 3.20
C PHE A 183 4.27 -2.74 4.27
N THR A 184 3.31 -2.88 5.18
CA THR A 184 3.42 -3.73 6.35
C THR A 184 2.35 -4.81 6.41
N THR A 185 2.68 -5.91 7.10
CA THR A 185 1.79 -7.04 7.40
C THR A 185 2.08 -7.57 8.81
N PRO A 186 1.10 -8.20 9.51
CA PRO A 186 1.33 -8.70 10.86
C PRO A 186 2.20 -9.95 10.94
N ASP A 187 2.25 -10.78 9.89
CA ASP A 187 2.88 -12.10 9.90
C ASP A 187 4.22 -12.11 9.15
N ALA A 188 5.28 -12.57 9.82
CA ALA A 188 6.63 -12.60 9.26
C ALA A 188 6.77 -13.60 8.10
N ASN A 189 6.08 -14.75 8.14
CA ASN A 189 6.12 -15.73 7.07
C ASN A 189 5.41 -15.21 5.81
N GLU A 190 4.29 -14.49 5.96
CA GLU A 190 3.65 -13.80 4.85
C GLU A 190 4.53 -12.67 4.29
N ALA A 191 5.17 -11.90 5.18
CA ALA A 191 6.10 -10.85 4.77
C ALA A 191 7.24 -11.40 3.90
N MET A 192 7.83 -12.53 4.29
CA MET A 192 8.91 -13.17 3.51
C MET A 192 8.47 -13.58 2.11
N VAL A 193 7.28 -14.16 1.97
CA VAL A 193 6.71 -14.54 0.66
C VAL A 193 6.47 -13.28 -0.19
N LYS A 194 5.84 -12.25 0.39
CA LYS A 194 5.61 -10.97 -0.29
C LYS A 194 6.92 -10.30 -0.73
N GLN A 195 7.93 -10.25 0.14
CA GLN A 195 9.25 -9.68 -0.18
C GLN A 195 9.88 -10.33 -1.42
N VAL A 196 9.87 -11.66 -1.48
CA VAL A 196 10.45 -12.38 -2.62
C VAL A 196 9.63 -12.14 -3.89
N ALA A 197 8.31 -12.18 -3.80
CA ALA A 197 7.44 -11.93 -4.94
C ALA A 197 7.59 -10.49 -5.48
N VAL A 198 7.64 -9.49 -4.58
CA VAL A 198 7.91 -8.08 -4.96
C VAL A 198 9.28 -7.96 -5.62
N LYS A 199 10.34 -8.54 -5.03
CA LYS A 199 11.70 -8.50 -5.57
C LYS A 199 11.77 -9.10 -6.97
N ASN A 200 11.04 -10.18 -7.21
CA ASN A 200 11.04 -10.91 -8.48
C ASN A 200 10.07 -10.32 -9.53
N THR A 201 9.36 -9.26 -9.19
CA THR A 201 8.50 -8.50 -10.11
C THR A 201 9.27 -7.33 -10.71
N GLN A 202 9.06 -7.06 -12.01
CA GLN A 202 9.61 -5.88 -12.68
C GLN A 202 9.28 -4.61 -11.91
N LEU A 203 10.29 -3.74 -11.74
CA LEU A 203 10.25 -2.62 -10.79
C LEU A 203 9.02 -1.71 -10.97
N GLU A 204 8.72 -1.31 -12.22
CA GLU A 204 7.63 -0.38 -12.53
C GLU A 204 6.23 -1.03 -12.54
N HIS A 205 6.18 -2.38 -12.48
CA HIS A 205 4.95 -3.18 -12.54
C HIS A 205 4.61 -3.85 -11.20
N ARG A 206 5.10 -3.30 -10.10
CA ARG A 206 4.71 -3.67 -8.73
C ARG A 206 3.51 -2.85 -8.33
N TYR A 207 2.35 -3.48 -8.21
CA TYR A 207 1.10 -2.81 -7.88
C TYR A 207 0.63 -3.19 -6.49
N PHE A 208 0.55 -2.19 -5.60
CA PHE A 208 0.07 -2.37 -4.23
C PHE A 208 -1.38 -1.92 -4.15
N LEU A 209 -2.29 -2.88 -3.89
CA LEU A 209 -3.73 -2.67 -3.86
C LEU A 209 -4.17 -2.35 -2.43
N THR A 210 -4.48 -1.09 -2.15
CA THR A 210 -4.77 -0.63 -0.80
C THR A 210 -5.98 0.30 -0.76
N THR A 211 -6.91 0.04 0.16
CA THR A 211 -7.99 0.98 0.47
C THR A 211 -7.51 2.10 1.38
N ALA A 212 -8.24 3.22 1.40
CA ALA A 212 -7.94 4.39 2.21
C ALA A 212 -7.68 4.07 3.70
N SER A 213 -8.38 3.08 4.24
CA SER A 213 -8.24 2.66 5.64
C SER A 213 -6.88 2.07 6.02
N LYS A 214 -6.01 1.79 5.03
CA LYS A 214 -4.69 1.21 5.28
C LYS A 214 -3.59 2.26 5.43
N PHE A 215 -3.88 3.49 5.04
CA PHE A 215 -2.92 4.58 5.18
C PHE A 215 -2.79 5.02 6.64
N GLY A 216 -1.54 5.15 7.11
CA GLY A 216 -1.20 5.45 8.50
C GLY A 216 -1.17 4.24 9.43
N GLU A 217 -1.63 3.06 9.00
CA GLU A 217 -1.55 1.82 9.75
C GLU A 217 -0.15 1.18 9.63
N VAL A 218 0.40 0.71 10.75
CA VAL A 218 1.67 -0.02 10.79
C VAL A 218 1.48 -1.36 11.49
N TYR A 219 1.90 -2.42 10.82
CA TYR A 219 1.93 -3.78 11.36
C TYR A 219 3.36 -4.23 11.61
N ALA A 220 3.51 -5.37 12.29
CA ALA A 220 4.77 -5.82 12.87
C ALA A 220 5.93 -5.96 11.88
N VAL A 221 5.67 -6.25 10.60
CA VAL A 221 6.72 -6.56 9.62
C VAL A 221 6.54 -5.79 8.33
N THR A 222 7.57 -5.07 7.93
CA THR A 222 7.66 -4.44 6.60
C THR A 222 8.04 -5.49 5.56
N PHE A 223 7.31 -5.53 4.44
CA PHE A 223 7.63 -6.40 3.32
C PHE A 223 8.10 -5.65 2.07
N SER A 224 7.84 -4.35 1.95
CA SER A 224 8.35 -3.52 0.86
C SER A 224 8.42 -2.05 1.27
N GLY A 225 9.43 -1.35 0.76
CA GLY A 225 9.45 0.10 0.71
C GLY A 225 8.65 0.63 -0.49
N PHE A 226 8.84 1.92 -0.78
CA PHE A 226 8.15 2.63 -1.87
C PHE A 226 8.96 2.67 -3.17
N GLU A 227 10.04 1.94 -3.28
CA GLU A 227 10.90 1.93 -4.47
C GLU A 227 10.25 1.16 -5.60
N GLY A 228 9.93 1.89 -6.65
CA GLY A 228 9.30 1.37 -7.86
C GLY A 228 7.85 0.93 -7.67
N GLY A 229 7.11 0.89 -8.75
CA GLY A 229 5.72 0.46 -8.74
C GLY A 229 4.71 1.58 -8.45
N ALA A 230 3.50 1.18 -8.13
CA ALA A 230 2.39 2.08 -7.88
C ALA A 230 1.46 1.56 -6.77
N ILE A 231 0.83 2.48 -6.05
CA ILE A 231 -0.33 2.19 -5.23
C ILE A 231 -1.58 2.39 -6.08
N ILE A 232 -2.46 1.41 -6.10
CA ILE A 232 -3.82 1.53 -6.68
C ILE A 232 -4.80 1.65 -5.51
N THR A 233 -5.54 2.75 -5.47
CA THR A 233 -6.42 3.09 -4.34
C THR A 233 -7.61 3.94 -4.80
N GLU A 234 -8.68 3.96 -4.02
CA GLU A 234 -9.80 4.89 -4.16
C GLU A 234 -9.60 6.20 -3.39
N ALA A 235 -8.56 6.28 -2.57
CA ALA A 235 -8.28 7.46 -1.75
C ALA A 235 -7.84 8.65 -2.59
N LYS A 236 -8.36 9.83 -2.29
CA LYS A 236 -7.75 11.08 -2.75
C LYS A 236 -6.40 11.21 -2.07
N THR A 237 -5.37 11.37 -2.86
CA THR A 237 -3.93 11.35 -2.56
C THR A 237 -3.56 11.69 -1.14
N SER A 238 -2.88 10.82 -0.50
CA SER A 238 -2.40 11.06 0.84
C SER A 238 -1.14 11.94 0.79
N GLU A 239 -1.22 13.12 1.39
CA GLU A 239 -0.04 13.90 1.79
C GLU A 239 0.89 13.09 2.71
N LEU A 240 0.42 11.92 3.15
CA LEU A 240 1.06 10.98 4.06
C LEU A 240 2.11 10.07 3.38
N LEU A 241 2.23 10.09 2.05
CA LEU A 241 3.14 9.20 1.33
C LEU A 241 4.31 9.95 0.68
N PRO A 242 5.47 9.31 0.49
CA PRO A 242 6.58 9.88 -0.25
C PRO A 242 6.17 10.21 -1.69
N LYS A 243 6.65 11.33 -2.23
CA LYS A 243 6.44 11.72 -3.64
C LYS A 243 7.05 10.74 -4.64
N SER A 244 7.91 9.85 -4.17
CA SER A 244 8.61 8.87 -5.01
C SER A 244 7.72 7.72 -5.48
N ILE A 245 6.55 7.48 -4.82
CA ILE A 245 5.63 6.45 -5.25
C ILE A 245 4.53 7.01 -6.15
N ARG A 246 4.27 6.32 -7.26
CA ARG A 246 3.14 6.62 -8.14
C ARG A 246 1.84 6.19 -7.46
N ILE A 247 0.87 7.08 -7.39
CA ILE A 247 -0.47 6.78 -6.88
C ILE A 247 -1.46 6.83 -8.05
N ILE A 248 -2.24 5.78 -8.18
CA ILE A 248 -3.32 5.65 -9.16
C ILE A 248 -4.63 5.66 -8.39
N ASN A 249 -5.36 6.77 -8.52
CA ASN A 249 -6.69 6.89 -7.93
C ASN A 249 -7.73 6.36 -8.91
N VAL A 250 -8.43 5.28 -8.53
CA VAL A 250 -9.41 4.61 -9.41
C VAL A 250 -10.68 5.42 -9.64
N ASN A 251 -10.93 6.45 -8.85
CA ASN A 251 -12.08 7.36 -9.02
C ASN A 251 -11.78 8.50 -10.03
N GLU A 252 -10.53 8.62 -10.49
CA GLU A 252 -10.08 9.65 -11.42
C GLU A 252 -9.70 9.09 -12.81
N GLN A 253 -9.94 7.78 -13.01
CA GLN A 253 -9.62 7.04 -14.25
C GLN A 253 -10.84 6.86 -15.16
#